data_e408f73e822d8bb4eb0c65638f0a9f23
#
_entry.id   e408f73e822d8bb4eb0c65638f0a9f23
#
_cell.length_a   1.000
_cell.length_b   1.000
_cell.length_c   1.000
_cell.angle_alpha   90.00
_cell.angle_beta   90.00
_cell.angle_gamma   90.00
#
_symmetry.space_group_name_H-M   'P 1'
#
loop_
_entity.id
_entity.type
_entity.pdbx_description
1 polymer ?
#
loop_
_entity_poly.entity_id
_entity_poly.type
_entity_poly.pdbx_seq_one_letter_code
_entity_poly.pdbx_strand_id
1 'polypeptide(L)'
;SIGVRSGKWYFESNVSNLAGVASYNFFFGVIAADKTTAISNGTAYFIGQIANTWGFTSNNRGTTGGTENPNFPSESATSGTTEVMGIALDMDNGKIWVHKAGTYATNNSGVTGNPATGAAPQYDNLLTATDEHILVGGGVYASTNAQRNMNFGNPMNANFTGVGTHSDANGYGSFAYAPPSGYYALCTKNLAEY
;
A
#
# COMPACT_ATOMS: atom_id res chain seq x y z
N SER A 1 7.14 -5.52 12.22
CA SER A 1 6.04 -4.88 11.48
C SER A 1 4.83 -4.72 12.40
N ILE A 2 4.07 -3.66 12.20
CA ILE A 2 2.85 -3.40 12.94
C ILE A 2 1.72 -4.14 12.20
N GLY A 3 0.99 -5.01 12.91
CA GLY A 3 -0.19 -5.68 12.39
C GLY A 3 -1.46 -5.05 12.97
N VAL A 4 -2.51 -4.91 12.14
CA VAL A 4 -3.80 -4.33 12.53
C VAL A 4 -4.94 -5.30 12.22
N ARG A 5 -5.98 -5.29 13.06
CA ARG A 5 -7.21 -6.06 12.89
C ARG A 5 -8.47 -5.20 12.85
N SER A 6 -8.38 -3.94 13.23
CA SER A 6 -9.48 -2.98 13.28
C SER A 6 -8.97 -1.59 12.93
N GLY A 7 -9.89 -0.65 12.76
CA GLY A 7 -9.59 0.76 12.48
C GLY A 7 -9.35 1.06 11.00
N LYS A 8 -9.16 2.35 10.73
CA LYS A 8 -8.92 2.86 9.38
C LYS A 8 -7.56 3.52 9.32
N TRP A 9 -6.69 3.01 8.46
CA TRP A 9 -5.28 3.33 8.43
C TRP A 9 -4.85 3.89 7.08
N TYR A 10 -3.89 4.81 7.12
CA TYR A 10 -3.28 5.38 5.93
C TYR A 10 -1.76 5.31 6.01
N PHE A 11 -1.13 5.00 4.90
CA PHE A 11 0.31 4.98 4.73
C PHE A 11 0.69 5.14 3.27
N GLU A 12 1.91 5.58 3.03
CA GLU A 12 2.44 5.86 1.70
C GLU A 12 3.70 5.07 1.40
N SER A 13 4.02 4.97 0.13
CA SER A 13 5.26 4.39 -0.35
C SER A 13 5.72 5.07 -1.63
N ASN A 14 7.02 5.15 -1.82
CA ASN A 14 7.61 5.48 -3.11
C ASN A 14 8.80 4.55 -3.42
N VAL A 15 9.27 4.62 -4.65
CA VAL A 15 10.46 3.91 -5.09
C VAL A 15 11.53 4.92 -5.44
N SER A 16 12.75 4.69 -5.00
CA SER A 16 13.92 5.50 -5.36
C SER A 16 14.99 4.64 -6.02
N ASN A 17 15.95 5.31 -6.64
CA ASN A 17 17.12 4.69 -7.28
C ASN A 17 16.75 3.73 -8.43
N LEU A 18 15.99 4.26 -9.39
CA LEU A 18 15.37 3.48 -10.48
C LEU A 18 16.29 3.21 -11.69
N ALA A 19 17.56 3.60 -11.65
CA ALA A 19 18.47 3.42 -12.78
C ALA A 19 18.64 1.95 -13.16
N GLY A 20 18.25 1.59 -14.38
CA GLY A 20 18.40 0.25 -14.93
C GLY A 20 17.37 -0.78 -14.47
N VAL A 21 16.25 -0.35 -13.88
CA VAL A 21 15.22 -1.24 -13.36
C VAL A 21 14.07 -1.41 -14.34
N ALA A 22 13.71 -2.65 -14.65
CA ALA A 22 12.53 -2.94 -15.45
C ALA A 22 11.23 -2.71 -14.65
N SER A 23 10.15 -2.38 -15.36
CA SER A 23 8.86 -1.94 -14.81
C SER A 23 8.14 -2.95 -13.88
N TYR A 24 8.63 -4.17 -13.75
CA TYR A 24 7.93 -5.26 -13.06
C TYR A 24 8.43 -5.54 -11.64
N ASN A 25 9.33 -4.71 -11.12
CA ASN A 25 10.16 -5.12 -10.00
C ASN A 25 9.74 -4.51 -8.66
N PHE A 26 8.64 -3.77 -8.60
CA PHE A 26 8.19 -3.13 -7.37
C PHE A 26 6.83 -3.66 -6.96
N PHE A 27 6.69 -3.92 -5.66
CA PHE A 27 5.39 -4.26 -5.08
C PHE A 27 5.21 -3.58 -3.73
N PHE A 28 3.97 -3.31 -3.42
CA PHE A 28 3.51 -2.64 -2.23
C PHE A 28 2.12 -3.17 -1.88
N GLY A 29 1.82 -3.39 -0.63
CA GLY A 29 0.53 -3.95 -0.28
C GLY A 29 0.42 -4.40 1.16
N VAL A 30 -0.53 -5.30 1.39
CA VAL A 30 -0.81 -5.86 2.71
C VAL A 30 -0.84 -7.39 2.65
N ILE A 31 -0.55 -8.02 3.77
CA ILE A 31 -0.37 -9.47 3.91
C ILE A 31 -0.98 -9.93 5.22
N ALA A 32 -1.70 -11.03 5.21
CA ALA A 32 -2.11 -11.70 6.43
C ALA A 32 -0.88 -12.25 7.18
N ALA A 33 -0.87 -12.12 8.50
CA ALA A 33 0.30 -12.41 9.33
C ALA A 33 0.80 -13.85 9.17
N ASP A 34 -0.09 -14.82 8.94
CA ASP A 34 0.24 -16.23 8.71
C ASP A 34 0.95 -16.48 7.36
N LYS A 35 0.94 -15.51 6.44
CA LYS A 35 1.56 -15.62 5.10
C LYS A 35 2.99 -15.06 5.03
N THR A 36 3.49 -14.46 6.08
CA THR A 36 4.84 -13.87 6.11
C THR A 36 5.94 -14.89 5.83
N THR A 37 5.80 -16.10 6.35
CA THR A 37 6.76 -17.18 6.13
C THR A 37 6.84 -17.61 4.67
N ALA A 38 5.71 -17.67 3.96
CA ALA A 38 5.67 -18.05 2.55
C ALA A 38 6.43 -17.05 1.66
N ILE A 39 6.39 -15.77 2.00
CA ILE A 39 7.16 -14.73 1.29
C ILE A 39 8.63 -14.78 1.68
N SER A 40 8.94 -14.95 2.95
CA SER A 40 10.35 -14.95 3.43
C SER A 40 11.15 -16.16 3.00
N ASN A 41 10.52 -17.32 2.80
CA ASN A 41 11.19 -18.55 2.38
C ASN A 41 11.18 -18.78 0.85
N GLY A 42 10.69 -17.80 0.07
CA GLY A 42 10.70 -17.87 -1.38
C GLY A 42 9.59 -18.71 -2.00
N THR A 43 8.58 -19.13 -1.25
CA THR A 43 7.39 -19.80 -1.79
C THR A 43 6.53 -18.81 -2.60
N ALA A 44 6.56 -17.54 -2.20
CA ALA A 44 5.99 -16.44 -2.97
C ALA A 44 7.06 -15.35 -3.18
N TYR A 45 7.14 -14.81 -4.39
CA TYR A 45 8.14 -13.80 -4.74
C TYR A 45 7.67 -12.37 -4.46
N PHE A 46 6.36 -12.15 -4.36
CA PHE A 46 5.78 -10.83 -4.10
C PHE A 46 4.42 -10.93 -3.38
N ILE A 47 4.05 -9.84 -2.72
CA ILE A 47 2.74 -9.67 -2.08
C ILE A 47 1.66 -9.69 -3.16
N GLY A 48 0.60 -10.49 -2.97
CA GLY A 48 -0.46 -10.70 -3.94
C GLY A 48 -0.33 -12.00 -4.73
N GLN A 49 0.81 -12.68 -4.69
CA GLN A 49 1.02 -13.93 -5.42
C GLN A 49 0.26 -15.12 -4.82
N ILE A 50 0.05 -15.12 -3.52
CA ILE A 50 -0.66 -16.18 -2.80
C ILE A 50 -1.93 -15.65 -2.14
N ALA A 51 -2.83 -16.55 -1.77
CA ALA A 51 -4.06 -16.21 -1.07
C ALA A 51 -3.79 -15.43 0.23
N ASN A 52 -4.70 -14.54 0.60
CA ASN A 52 -4.62 -13.67 1.78
C ASN A 52 -3.42 -12.71 1.75
N THR A 53 -3.02 -12.33 0.55
CA THR A 53 -2.10 -11.22 0.31
C THR A 53 -2.66 -10.34 -0.81
N TRP A 54 -2.57 -9.02 -0.65
CA TRP A 54 -3.14 -8.03 -1.58
C TRP A 54 -2.04 -7.07 -1.98
N GLY A 55 -1.56 -7.21 -3.20
CA GLY A 55 -0.40 -6.49 -3.72
C GLY A 55 -0.73 -5.56 -4.86
N PHE A 56 0.07 -4.55 -5.01
CA PHE A 56 0.06 -3.60 -6.11
C PHE A 56 1.47 -3.58 -6.71
N THR A 57 1.55 -3.77 -8.00
CA THR A 57 2.83 -3.85 -8.71
C THR A 57 3.04 -2.64 -9.61
N SER A 58 4.27 -2.38 -9.98
CA SER A 58 4.64 -1.24 -10.83
C SER A 58 4.08 -1.29 -12.26
N ASN A 59 3.53 -2.40 -12.69
CA ASN A 59 3.05 -2.61 -14.07
C ASN A 59 1.52 -2.55 -14.22
N ASN A 60 0.83 -1.73 -13.48
CA ASN A 60 -0.63 -1.57 -13.48
C ASN A 60 -1.42 -2.77 -12.96
N ARG A 61 -0.85 -3.59 -12.11
CA ARG A 61 -1.51 -4.80 -11.64
C ARG A 61 -1.72 -4.77 -10.15
N GLY A 62 -2.96 -4.93 -9.74
CA GLY A 62 -3.30 -5.43 -8.43
C GLY A 62 -3.34 -6.95 -8.48
N THR A 63 -2.83 -7.62 -7.46
CA THR A 63 -2.84 -9.08 -7.38
C THR A 63 -3.32 -9.54 -6.02
N THR A 64 -4.16 -10.57 -6.03
CA THR A 64 -4.50 -11.33 -4.83
C THR A 64 -4.67 -12.79 -5.19
N GLY A 65 -4.03 -13.69 -4.42
CA GLY A 65 -4.08 -15.13 -4.71
C GLY A 65 -3.57 -15.50 -6.09
N GLY A 66 -2.65 -14.71 -6.67
CA GLY A 66 -2.16 -14.89 -8.03
C GLY A 66 -3.12 -14.39 -9.12
N THR A 67 -4.28 -13.89 -8.77
CA THR A 67 -5.23 -13.30 -9.75
C THR A 67 -4.93 -11.82 -9.94
N GLU A 68 -4.75 -11.42 -11.18
CA GLU A 68 -4.43 -10.05 -11.56
C GLU A 68 -5.68 -9.21 -11.77
N ASN A 69 -5.64 -7.96 -11.30
CA ASN A 69 -6.59 -6.91 -11.62
C ASN A 69 -5.88 -5.82 -12.43
N PRO A 70 -6.21 -5.63 -13.72
CA PRO A 70 -5.47 -4.74 -14.61
C PRO A 70 -5.78 -3.24 -14.43
N ASN A 71 -6.73 -2.87 -13.57
CA ASN A 71 -7.20 -1.48 -13.44
C ASN A 71 -6.46 -0.69 -12.35
N PHE A 72 -5.21 -1.03 -12.06
CA PHE A 72 -4.41 -0.32 -11.07
C PHE A 72 -3.50 0.73 -11.71
N PRO A 73 -3.24 1.85 -11.00
CA PRO A 73 -2.29 2.82 -11.47
C PRO A 73 -0.88 2.23 -11.44
N SER A 74 -0.15 2.34 -12.55
CA SER A 74 1.27 1.97 -12.57
C SER A 74 2.10 2.98 -11.81
N GLU A 75 3.00 2.49 -10.97
CA GLU A 75 4.16 3.30 -10.63
C GLU A 75 5.00 3.47 -11.89
N SER A 76 5.18 4.69 -12.34
CA SER A 76 6.10 4.93 -13.45
C SER A 76 7.53 4.75 -12.96
N ALA A 77 8.17 3.70 -13.42
CA ALA A 77 9.59 3.44 -13.19
C ALA A 77 10.49 4.30 -14.09
N THR A 78 10.06 5.50 -14.45
CA THR A 78 10.87 6.40 -15.25
C THR A 78 11.96 7.01 -14.35
N SER A 79 13.20 6.86 -14.77
CA SER A 79 14.36 7.44 -14.08
C SER A 79 14.11 8.92 -13.72
N GLY A 80 14.12 9.23 -12.42
CA GLY A 80 13.98 10.58 -11.90
C GLY A 80 12.61 11.01 -11.39
N THR A 81 11.57 10.20 -11.54
CA THR A 81 10.24 10.48 -10.95
C THR A 81 9.92 9.49 -9.85
N THR A 82 9.95 9.94 -8.63
CA THR A 82 9.48 9.19 -7.47
C THR A 82 8.01 9.50 -7.25
N GLU A 83 7.13 8.72 -7.85
CA GLU A 83 5.71 8.85 -7.58
C GLU A 83 5.35 8.24 -6.22
N VAL A 84 4.51 8.95 -5.48
CA VAL A 84 4.02 8.45 -4.21
C VAL A 84 2.74 7.66 -4.44
N MET A 85 2.76 6.42 -3.99
CA MET A 85 1.59 5.56 -3.87
C MET A 85 1.09 5.61 -2.43
N GLY A 86 -0.22 5.63 -2.22
CA GLY A 86 -0.81 5.53 -0.89
C GLY A 86 -1.86 4.44 -0.80
N ILE A 87 -1.98 3.85 0.38
CA ILE A 87 -3.04 2.89 0.70
C ILE A 87 -3.90 3.47 1.84
N ALA A 88 -5.21 3.46 1.60
CA ALA A 88 -6.22 3.58 2.63
C ALA A 88 -6.77 2.18 2.94
N LEU A 89 -6.57 1.73 4.17
CA LEU A 89 -6.93 0.41 4.67
C LEU A 89 -8.05 0.55 5.71
N ASP A 90 -9.23 0.03 5.41
CA ASP A 90 -10.37 -0.01 6.33
C ASP A 90 -10.53 -1.44 6.86
N MET A 91 -10.00 -1.69 8.04
CA MET A 91 -10.08 -3.00 8.69
C MET A 91 -11.44 -3.26 9.34
N ASP A 92 -12.24 -2.24 9.57
CA ASP A 92 -13.60 -2.42 10.13
C ASP A 92 -14.55 -3.01 9.07
N ASN A 93 -14.30 -2.73 7.79
CA ASN A 93 -15.09 -3.23 6.66
C ASN A 93 -14.30 -4.13 5.70
N GLY A 94 -13.02 -4.40 5.98
CA GLY A 94 -12.17 -5.28 5.17
C GLY A 94 -11.87 -4.77 3.76
N LYS A 95 -11.66 -3.46 3.62
CA LYS A 95 -11.53 -2.79 2.33
C LYS A 95 -10.17 -2.12 2.14
N ILE A 96 -9.70 -2.08 0.90
CA ILE A 96 -8.47 -1.38 0.50
C ILE A 96 -8.73 -0.48 -0.69
N TRP A 97 -8.18 0.72 -0.62
CA TRP A 97 -8.03 1.65 -1.75
C TRP A 97 -6.55 1.98 -1.94
N VAL A 98 -6.16 2.12 -3.18
CA VAL A 98 -4.82 2.61 -3.55
C VAL A 98 -4.94 3.89 -4.37
N HIS A 99 -4.06 4.82 -4.13
CA HIS A 99 -3.90 5.99 -4.99
C HIS A 99 -2.47 6.09 -5.53
N LYS A 100 -2.34 6.77 -6.64
CA LYS A 100 -1.10 7.23 -7.23
C LYS A 100 -1.14 8.75 -7.31
N ALA A 101 -0.16 9.40 -6.74
CA ALA A 101 -0.07 10.88 -6.74
C ALA A 101 -1.40 11.57 -6.32
N GLY A 102 -2.06 11.03 -5.29
CA GLY A 102 -3.32 11.54 -4.74
C GLY A 102 -4.59 11.14 -5.50
N THR A 103 -4.48 10.50 -6.67
CA THR A 103 -5.64 10.03 -7.45
C THR A 103 -5.90 8.56 -7.16
N TYR A 104 -7.07 8.27 -6.56
CA TYR A 104 -7.47 6.89 -6.28
C TYR A 104 -7.75 6.10 -7.55
N ALA A 105 -7.34 4.85 -7.53
CA ALA A 105 -7.57 3.91 -8.62
C ALA A 105 -9.06 3.65 -8.85
N THR A 106 -9.42 3.28 -10.06
CA THR A 106 -10.75 2.74 -10.37
C THR A 106 -10.82 1.27 -9.97
N ASN A 107 -12.01 0.82 -9.54
CA ASN A 107 -12.25 -0.59 -9.32
C ASN A 107 -12.46 -1.34 -10.65
N ASN A 108 -12.71 -2.65 -10.59
CA ASN A 108 -12.98 -3.48 -11.77
C ASN A 108 -14.19 -3.03 -12.61
N SER A 109 -15.10 -2.26 -12.02
CA SER A 109 -16.28 -1.71 -12.72
C SER A 109 -16.02 -0.32 -13.29
N GLY A 110 -14.79 0.18 -13.28
CA GLY A 110 -14.42 1.48 -13.82
C GLY A 110 -14.82 2.67 -12.94
N VAL A 111 -15.20 2.42 -11.69
CA VAL A 111 -15.59 3.48 -10.73
C VAL A 111 -14.39 3.89 -9.89
N THR A 112 -14.11 5.19 -9.84
CA THR A 112 -13.02 5.73 -9.03
C THR A 112 -13.27 5.51 -7.54
N GLY A 113 -12.26 5.00 -6.85
CA GLY A 113 -12.30 4.72 -5.43
C GLY A 113 -12.47 5.96 -4.57
N ASN A 114 -13.26 5.83 -3.51
CA ASN A 114 -13.41 6.89 -2.51
C ASN A 114 -13.43 6.28 -1.10
N PRO A 115 -12.29 6.25 -0.42
CA PRO A 115 -12.21 5.67 0.93
C PRO A 115 -13.02 6.44 1.97
N ALA A 116 -13.16 7.77 1.83
CA ALA A 116 -13.93 8.56 2.79
C ALA A 116 -15.42 8.18 2.83
N THR A 117 -15.98 7.71 1.72
CA THR A 117 -17.37 7.22 1.62
C THR A 117 -17.48 5.71 1.62
N GLY A 118 -16.35 4.99 1.58
CA GLY A 118 -16.33 3.52 1.46
C GLY A 118 -16.66 3.00 0.06
N ALA A 119 -16.74 3.88 -0.95
CA ALA A 119 -17.15 3.51 -2.31
C ALA A 119 -15.99 2.96 -3.14
N ALA A 120 -16.31 2.02 -4.02
CA ALA A 120 -15.43 1.45 -5.04
C ALA A 120 -14.02 1.05 -4.54
N PRO A 121 -13.88 0.20 -3.52
CA PRO A 121 -12.59 -0.30 -3.10
C PRO A 121 -11.94 -1.14 -4.21
N GLN A 122 -10.63 -1.26 -4.19
CA GLN A 122 -9.89 -2.18 -5.05
C GLN A 122 -10.04 -3.63 -4.56
N TYR A 123 -10.11 -3.81 -3.25
CA TYR A 123 -10.47 -5.08 -2.61
C TYR A 123 -11.41 -4.84 -1.44
N ASP A 124 -12.36 -5.74 -1.23
CA ASP A 124 -13.40 -5.67 -0.18
C ASP A 124 -13.58 -6.99 0.57
N ASN A 125 -12.61 -7.88 0.47
CA ASN A 125 -12.71 -9.23 0.99
C ASN A 125 -11.71 -9.58 2.10
N LEU A 126 -11.05 -8.60 2.71
CA LEU A 126 -10.00 -8.88 3.69
C LEU A 126 -10.53 -9.64 4.91
N LEU A 127 -11.66 -9.23 5.45
CA LEU A 127 -12.23 -9.86 6.65
C LEU A 127 -12.83 -11.25 6.37
N THR A 128 -13.29 -11.48 5.13
CA THR A 128 -13.82 -12.79 4.73
C THR A 128 -12.74 -13.78 4.32
N ALA A 129 -11.56 -13.26 3.97
CA ALA A 129 -10.44 -14.06 3.53
C ALA A 129 -9.58 -14.56 4.70
N THR A 130 -9.49 -13.81 5.79
CA THR A 130 -8.63 -14.16 6.92
C THR A 130 -9.06 -13.48 8.22
N ASP A 131 -8.86 -14.17 9.34
CA ASP A 131 -9.00 -13.64 10.71
C ASP A 131 -7.67 -13.10 11.26
N GLU A 132 -6.59 -13.18 10.47
CA GLU A 132 -5.27 -12.77 10.89
C GLU A 132 -5.10 -11.25 10.94
N HIS A 133 -4.10 -10.80 11.69
CA HIS A 133 -3.65 -9.42 11.59
C HIS A 133 -3.12 -9.14 10.18
N ILE A 134 -3.44 -7.96 9.67
CA ILE A 134 -2.92 -7.50 8.40
C ILE A 134 -1.66 -6.68 8.63
N LEU A 135 -0.60 -7.05 7.96
CA LEU A 135 0.70 -6.40 7.98
C LEU A 135 0.93 -5.65 6.68
N VAL A 136 1.60 -4.52 6.77
CA VAL A 136 2.03 -3.77 5.58
C VAL A 136 3.36 -4.32 5.09
N GLY A 137 3.49 -4.44 3.79
CA GLY A 137 4.72 -4.88 3.15
C GLY A 137 4.98 -4.18 1.83
N GLY A 138 6.22 -4.20 1.44
CA GLY A 138 6.67 -3.72 0.15
C GLY A 138 8.05 -4.25 -0.15
N GLY A 139 8.41 -4.25 -1.43
CA GLY A 139 9.72 -4.75 -1.81
C GLY A 139 10.06 -4.47 -3.26
N VAL A 140 11.24 -4.92 -3.61
CA VAL A 140 11.81 -4.83 -4.93
C VAL A 140 12.26 -6.24 -5.35
N TYR A 141 11.87 -6.66 -6.53
CA TYR A 141 12.26 -7.94 -7.11
C TYR A 141 13.31 -7.74 -8.21
N ALA A 142 14.35 -8.54 -8.17
CA ALA A 142 15.38 -8.64 -9.21
C ALA A 142 16.08 -7.32 -9.64
N SER A 143 16.18 -6.36 -8.74
CA SER A 143 16.97 -5.14 -8.96
C SER A 143 18.07 -4.99 -7.93
N THR A 144 19.22 -4.54 -8.37
CA THR A 144 20.40 -4.40 -7.51
C THR A 144 20.43 -3.11 -6.71
N ASN A 145 19.72 -2.06 -7.14
CA ASN A 145 19.87 -0.73 -6.55
C ASN A 145 18.55 -0.01 -6.22
N ALA A 146 17.40 -0.49 -6.65
CA ALA A 146 16.15 0.16 -6.34
C ALA A 146 15.75 -0.06 -4.87
N GLN A 147 15.12 0.94 -4.30
CA GLN A 147 14.69 0.95 -2.91
C GLN A 147 13.21 1.30 -2.84
N ARG A 148 12.44 0.54 -2.06
CA ARG A 148 11.10 0.92 -1.66
C ARG A 148 11.17 1.62 -0.31
N ASN A 149 10.68 2.84 -0.27
CA ASN A 149 10.61 3.64 0.95
C ASN A 149 9.17 3.65 1.44
N MET A 150 8.98 3.44 2.73
CA MET A 150 7.67 3.43 3.38
C MET A 150 7.51 4.68 4.25
N ASN A 151 6.34 5.28 4.21
CA ASN A 151 5.97 6.39 5.08
C ASN A 151 4.71 6.03 5.89
N PHE A 152 4.90 5.80 7.17
CA PHE A 152 3.84 5.58 8.15
C PHE A 152 3.49 6.86 8.95
N GLY A 153 3.81 8.02 8.37
CA GLY A 153 3.63 9.32 9.00
C GLY A 153 4.91 9.95 9.53
N ASN A 154 6.02 9.25 9.50
CA ASN A 154 7.34 9.80 9.79
C ASN A 154 8.36 9.22 8.80
N PRO A 155 8.49 9.80 7.60
CA PRO A 155 9.37 9.29 6.58
C PRO A 155 10.82 9.40 7.05
N MET A 156 11.49 8.27 7.15
CA MET A 156 12.87 8.17 7.65
C MET A 156 13.92 8.47 6.56
N ASN A 157 13.49 8.69 5.32
CA ASN A 157 14.41 8.75 4.19
C ASN A 157 14.26 10.06 3.43
N ALA A 158 15.35 10.78 3.25
CA ALA A 158 15.43 11.99 2.42
C ALA A 158 15.03 11.75 0.95
N ASN A 159 15.01 10.49 0.51
CA ASN A 159 14.55 10.09 -0.82
C ASN A 159 13.02 9.99 -0.93
N PHE A 160 12.28 10.16 0.17
CA PHE A 160 10.83 10.25 0.10
C PHE A 160 10.47 11.67 -0.36
N THR A 161 10.30 11.85 -1.66
CA THR A 161 9.90 13.13 -2.26
C THR A 161 8.46 13.45 -1.87
N GLY A 162 8.22 14.72 -1.52
CA GLY A 162 6.91 15.16 -1.08
C GLY A 162 6.66 14.88 0.40
N VAL A 163 7.71 14.82 1.22
CA VAL A 163 7.56 14.90 2.69
C VAL A 163 6.68 16.10 2.99
N GLY A 164 5.45 15.80 3.30
CA GLY A 164 4.39 16.74 3.16
C GLY A 164 4.04 17.44 4.42
N THR A 165 3.16 18.30 4.20
CA THR A 165 2.48 19.14 5.15
C THR A 165 1.18 18.49 5.65
N HIS A 166 0.89 17.24 5.23
CA HIS A 166 -0.38 16.60 5.54
C HIS A 166 -0.25 15.67 6.75
N SER A 167 -1.13 15.86 7.71
CA SER A 167 -1.32 14.98 8.87
C SER A 167 -2.72 14.37 8.85
N ASP A 168 -2.94 13.35 9.67
CA ASP A 168 -4.28 12.83 9.95
C ASP A 168 -5.10 13.75 10.87
N ALA A 169 -6.31 13.33 11.21
CA ALA A 169 -7.22 14.12 12.06
C ALA A 169 -6.70 14.29 13.50
N ASN A 170 -5.80 13.42 13.97
CA ASN A 170 -5.14 13.53 15.28
C ASN A 170 -3.90 14.44 15.24
N GLY A 171 -3.56 14.97 14.06
CA GLY A 171 -2.37 15.79 13.86
C GLY A 171 -1.09 14.98 13.74
N TYR A 172 -1.18 13.67 13.54
CA TYR A 172 -0.01 12.81 13.36
C TYR A 172 0.25 12.54 11.87
N GLY A 173 1.51 12.42 11.57
CA GLY A 173 1.97 12.13 10.24
C GLY A 173 2.57 13.33 9.52
N SER A 174 3.40 13.00 8.52
CA SER A 174 3.97 13.92 7.54
C SER A 174 3.87 13.24 6.18
N PHE A 175 2.70 13.33 5.56
CA PHE A 175 2.36 12.66 4.32
C PHE A 175 2.50 13.58 3.11
N ALA A 176 2.79 13.01 1.96
CA ALA A 176 2.78 13.72 0.69
C ALA A 176 1.36 14.10 0.27
N TYR A 177 0.37 13.27 0.62
CA TYR A 177 -1.04 13.47 0.34
C TYR A 177 -1.87 13.38 1.63
N ALA A 178 -2.96 14.14 1.68
CA ALA A 178 -3.84 14.12 2.84
C ALA A 178 -4.46 12.73 3.05
N PRO A 179 -4.35 12.12 4.24
CA PRO A 179 -5.13 10.95 4.58
C PRO A 179 -6.62 11.21 4.34
N PRO A 180 -7.39 10.23 3.85
CA PRO A 180 -8.83 10.39 3.73
C PRO A 180 -9.50 10.68 5.06
N SER A 181 -10.62 11.36 5.05
CA SER A 181 -11.38 11.63 6.29
C SER A 181 -11.70 10.32 7.02
N GLY A 182 -11.39 10.27 8.31
CA GLY A 182 -11.58 9.11 9.17
C GLY A 182 -10.47 8.06 9.11
N TYR A 183 -9.40 8.32 8.35
CA TYR A 183 -8.21 7.46 8.31
C TYR A 183 -7.06 8.09 9.10
N TYR A 184 -6.32 7.26 9.79
CA TYR A 184 -5.24 7.65 10.67
C TYR A 184 -3.89 7.10 10.19
N ALA A 185 -2.83 7.82 10.51
CA ALA A 185 -1.47 7.34 10.29
C ALA A 185 -1.26 5.98 10.99
N LEU A 186 -0.75 5.00 10.26
CA LEU A 186 -0.42 3.69 10.83
C LEU A 186 0.85 3.81 11.68
N CYS A 187 0.74 4.46 12.83
CA CYS A 187 1.84 4.71 13.76
C CYS A 187 1.48 4.29 15.19
N THR A 188 2.50 4.11 16.01
CA THR A 188 2.33 3.63 17.39
C THR A 188 1.48 4.55 18.26
N LYS A 189 1.45 5.86 17.98
CA LYS A 189 0.61 6.81 18.71
C LYS A 189 -0.87 6.55 18.48
N ASN A 190 -1.29 6.45 17.22
CA ASN A 190 -2.68 6.12 16.91
C ASN A 190 -3.06 4.72 17.36
N LEU A 191 -2.16 3.73 17.20
CA LEU A 191 -2.43 2.36 17.66
C LEU A 191 -2.64 2.21 19.16
N ALA A 192 -2.14 3.15 19.95
CA ALA A 192 -2.38 3.16 21.40
C ALA A 192 -3.77 3.71 21.76
N GLU A 193 -4.47 4.34 20.83
CA GLU A 193 -5.80 4.93 21.01
C GLU A 193 -6.93 4.02 20.49
N TYR A 194 -6.59 2.96 19.75
CA TYR A 194 -7.49 1.93 19.16
C TYR A 194 -7.19 0.54 19.70
#